data_ba119d9318aa68c1786fb50f3c6ebfb8
#
_entry.id   ba119d9318aa68c1786fb50f3c6ebfb8
#
_cell.length_a   1.000
_cell.length_b   1.000
_cell.length_c   1.000
_cell.angle_alpha   90.00
_cell.angle_beta   90.00
_cell.angle_gamma   90.00
#
_symmetry.space_group_name_H-M   'P 1'
#
loop_
_entity.id
_entity.type
_entity.pdbx_description
1 polymer ?
#
loop_
_entity_poly.entity_id
_entity_poly.type
_entity_poly.pdbx_seq_one_letter_code
_entity_poly.pdbx_strand_id
1 'polypeptide(L)'
;MIRIRLRVVVVGVPGVGKSTVVEAAASAWKSSRLVTFGTVMLEEGLRLKWIRHRDQLRKMRVEEQTKLQRIAARKISAMKESVLFVDTHLFIRTPEGFWPGLPLHVVTALKPTHLVLIEADSAIVISRRTRDPTRYRDLVNEEELESELLLARSLLATTSSISGAPMSILKNEEGRVEETVERLTGLLKEARS
;
A
#
# COMPACT_ATOMS: atom_id res chain seq x y z
N MET A 1 10.77 -29.32 0.13
CA MET A 1 10.35 -28.14 -0.61
C MET A 1 10.23 -26.94 0.32
N ILE A 2 11.02 -25.90 0.12
CA ILE A 2 10.91 -24.65 0.87
C ILE A 2 9.60 -23.98 0.44
N ARG A 3 8.63 -23.85 1.32
CA ARG A 3 7.39 -23.12 1.03
C ARG A 3 7.74 -21.62 0.90
N ILE A 4 7.79 -21.12 -0.32
CA ILE A 4 8.00 -19.70 -0.58
C ILE A 4 6.79 -18.94 -0.05
N ARG A 5 7.04 -18.02 0.89
CA ARG A 5 6.01 -17.11 1.42
C ARG A 5 6.04 -15.83 0.60
N LEU A 6 4.95 -15.51 -0.05
CA LEU A 6 4.82 -14.26 -0.79
C LEU A 6 4.35 -13.14 0.14
N ARG A 7 5.07 -12.03 0.13
CA ARG A 7 4.72 -10.77 0.81
C ARG A 7 4.59 -9.70 -0.25
N VAL A 8 3.37 -9.50 -0.69
CA VAL A 8 3.01 -8.61 -1.80
C VAL A 8 2.60 -7.28 -1.22
N VAL A 9 3.45 -6.28 -1.33
CA VAL A 9 3.14 -4.92 -0.88
C VAL A 9 2.48 -4.18 -2.03
N VAL A 10 1.20 -3.83 -1.87
CA VAL A 10 0.42 -3.14 -2.88
C VAL A 10 0.24 -1.69 -2.47
N VAL A 11 0.64 -0.80 -3.35
CA VAL A 11 0.64 0.65 -3.13
C VAL A 11 -0.10 1.39 -4.24
N GLY A 12 -0.40 2.65 -4.03
CA GLY A 12 -1.05 3.52 -5.01
C GLY A 12 -1.55 4.79 -4.34
N VAL A 13 -1.72 5.85 -5.14
CA VAL A 13 -2.31 7.09 -4.64
C VAL A 13 -3.80 6.91 -4.35
N PRO A 14 -4.41 7.73 -3.47
CA PRO A 14 -5.84 7.66 -3.22
C PRO A 14 -6.67 7.82 -4.52
N GLY A 15 -7.71 6.99 -4.70
CA GLY A 15 -8.61 7.06 -5.85
C GLY A 15 -8.26 6.17 -7.05
N VAL A 16 -7.09 5.53 -7.09
CA VAL A 16 -6.72 4.60 -8.19
C VAL A 16 -7.50 3.27 -8.18
N GLY A 17 -8.29 2.98 -7.14
CA GLY A 17 -9.01 1.72 -7.00
C GLY A 17 -8.20 0.59 -6.36
N LYS A 18 -7.09 0.90 -5.71
CA LYS A 18 -6.18 -0.07 -5.08
C LYS A 18 -6.90 -1.07 -4.15
N SER A 19 -7.75 -0.59 -3.24
CA SER A 19 -8.44 -1.46 -2.28
C SER A 19 -9.33 -2.49 -2.97
N THR A 20 -10.09 -2.08 -3.98
CA THR A 20 -10.93 -2.98 -4.77
C THR A 20 -10.11 -4.08 -5.45
N VAL A 21 -8.99 -3.71 -6.09
CA VAL A 21 -8.10 -4.67 -6.77
C VAL A 21 -7.49 -5.65 -5.76
N VAL A 22 -6.98 -5.16 -4.63
CA VAL A 22 -6.27 -6.02 -3.69
C VAL A 22 -7.23 -6.93 -2.90
N GLU A 23 -8.44 -6.47 -2.59
CA GLU A 23 -9.49 -7.28 -1.97
C GLU A 23 -9.94 -8.41 -2.89
N ALA A 24 -10.18 -8.12 -4.17
CA ALA A 24 -10.54 -9.11 -5.16
C ALA A 24 -9.40 -10.12 -5.39
N ALA A 25 -8.15 -9.67 -5.50
CA ALA A 25 -7.00 -10.56 -5.64
C ALA A 25 -6.81 -11.47 -4.42
N ALA A 26 -6.98 -10.93 -3.20
CA ALA A 26 -6.90 -11.71 -1.98
C ALA A 26 -8.03 -12.76 -1.91
N SER A 27 -9.25 -12.41 -2.32
CA SER A 27 -10.40 -13.34 -2.37
C SER A 27 -10.21 -14.46 -3.39
N ALA A 28 -9.58 -14.16 -4.52
CA ALA A 28 -9.30 -15.14 -5.58
C ALA A 28 -8.17 -16.12 -5.23
N TRP A 29 -7.35 -15.82 -4.22
CA TRP A 29 -6.17 -16.60 -3.87
C TRP A 29 -6.38 -17.41 -2.58
N LYS A 30 -6.53 -18.72 -2.70
CA LYS A 30 -6.68 -19.61 -1.53
C LYS A 30 -5.48 -19.46 -0.58
N SER A 31 -5.76 -19.41 0.72
CA SER A 31 -4.74 -19.27 1.78
C SER A 31 -3.96 -17.96 1.73
N SER A 32 -4.57 -16.91 1.22
CA SER A 32 -4.08 -15.54 1.33
C SER A 32 -4.68 -14.81 2.53
N ARG A 33 -4.03 -13.72 2.91
CA ARG A 33 -4.55 -12.73 3.84
C ARG A 33 -4.27 -11.33 3.31
N LEU A 34 -5.26 -10.47 3.40
CA LEU A 34 -5.11 -9.04 3.18
C LEU A 34 -4.94 -8.34 4.53
N VAL A 35 -3.95 -7.47 4.62
CA VAL A 35 -3.67 -6.64 5.78
C VAL A 35 -3.46 -5.20 5.34
N THR A 36 -4.22 -4.28 5.92
CA THR A 36 -4.00 -2.84 5.73
C THR A 36 -3.02 -2.35 6.78
N PHE A 37 -1.87 -1.85 6.33
CA PHE A 37 -0.78 -1.41 7.22
C PHE A 37 -1.25 -0.35 8.23
N GLY A 38 -2.03 0.65 7.77
CA GLY A 38 -2.59 1.69 8.61
C GLY A 38 -3.55 1.16 9.69
N THR A 39 -4.26 0.06 9.41
CA THR A 39 -5.14 -0.60 10.40
C THR A 39 -4.31 -1.27 11.49
N VAL A 40 -3.24 -1.97 11.11
CA VAL A 40 -2.32 -2.58 12.10
C VAL A 40 -1.64 -1.51 12.96
N MET A 41 -1.25 -0.38 12.37
CA MET A 41 -0.74 0.76 13.14
C MET A 41 -1.78 1.27 14.15
N LEU A 42 -3.03 1.41 13.73
CA LEU A 42 -4.12 1.85 14.60
C LEU A 42 -4.33 0.88 15.77
N GLU A 43 -4.43 -0.41 15.49
CA GLU A 43 -4.60 -1.45 16.50
C GLU A 43 -3.46 -1.43 17.53
N GLU A 44 -2.22 -1.36 17.07
CA GLU A 44 -1.06 -1.32 17.96
C GLU A 44 -0.98 -0.01 18.76
N GLY A 45 -1.31 1.12 18.14
CA GLY A 45 -1.36 2.41 18.83
C GLY A 45 -2.42 2.46 19.94
N LEU A 46 -3.60 1.87 19.68
CA LEU A 46 -4.66 1.72 20.68
C LEU A 46 -4.23 0.76 21.81
N ARG A 47 -3.65 -0.41 21.45
CA ARG A 47 -3.16 -1.39 22.42
C ARG A 47 -2.10 -0.82 23.35
N LEU A 48 -1.18 0.00 22.81
CA LEU A 48 -0.12 0.67 23.58
C LEU A 48 -0.60 1.92 24.30
N LYS A 49 -1.88 2.31 24.11
CA LYS A 49 -2.47 3.55 24.66
C LYS A 49 -1.75 4.83 24.21
N TRP A 50 -1.06 4.80 23.06
CA TRP A 50 -0.41 5.97 22.48
C TRP A 50 -1.41 6.88 21.76
N ILE A 51 -2.50 6.30 21.28
CA ILE A 51 -3.62 7.00 20.63
C ILE A 51 -4.95 6.44 21.16
N ARG A 52 -6.01 7.23 20.99
CA ARG A 52 -7.39 6.87 21.35
C ARG A 52 -8.30 6.69 20.14
N HIS A 53 -7.93 7.28 18.99
CA HIS A 53 -8.69 7.21 17.73
C HIS A 53 -7.77 7.47 16.54
N ARG A 54 -8.27 7.11 15.33
CA ARG A 54 -7.49 7.07 14.08
C ARG A 54 -6.83 8.41 13.71
N ASP A 55 -7.52 9.53 13.95
CA ASP A 55 -7.00 10.86 13.54
C ASP A 55 -5.74 11.28 14.30
N GLN A 56 -5.52 10.68 15.47
CA GLN A 56 -4.30 10.93 16.23
C GLN A 56 -3.05 10.34 15.60
N LEU A 57 -3.19 9.27 14.75
CA LEU A 57 -2.04 8.71 14.02
C LEU A 57 -1.29 9.76 13.20
N ARG A 58 -2.04 10.69 12.57
CA ARG A 58 -1.45 11.74 11.72
C ARG A 58 -0.87 12.91 12.52
N LYS A 59 -1.20 13.00 13.82
CA LYS A 59 -0.75 14.05 14.73
C LYS A 59 0.36 13.57 15.68
N MET A 60 0.78 12.32 15.54
CA MET A 60 1.88 11.77 16.33
C MET A 60 3.19 12.46 15.97
N ARG A 61 4.10 12.58 16.93
CA ARG A 61 5.47 13.00 16.67
C ARG A 61 6.16 12.01 15.73
N VAL A 62 7.08 12.50 14.91
CA VAL A 62 7.85 11.68 13.95
C VAL A 62 8.44 10.42 14.59
N GLU A 63 9.04 10.59 15.76
CA GLU A 63 9.68 9.50 16.49
C GLU A 63 8.71 8.41 16.95
N GLU A 64 7.53 8.83 17.46
CA GLU A 64 6.48 7.92 17.90
C GLU A 64 5.88 7.17 16.72
N GLN A 65 5.64 7.89 15.62
CA GLN A 65 5.14 7.31 14.39
C GLN A 65 6.14 6.31 13.81
N THR A 66 7.43 6.62 13.78
CA THR A 66 8.50 5.72 13.37
C THR A 66 8.54 4.45 14.22
N LYS A 67 8.39 4.58 15.54
CA LYS A 67 8.32 3.43 16.44
C LYS A 67 7.08 2.57 16.15
N LEU A 68 5.91 3.20 15.97
CA LEU A 68 4.67 2.51 15.69
C LEU A 68 4.70 1.82 14.32
N GLN A 69 5.23 2.46 13.29
CA GLN A 69 5.46 1.84 11.98
C GLN A 69 6.34 0.58 12.09
N ARG A 70 7.41 0.64 12.88
CA ARG A 70 8.31 -0.51 13.11
C ARG A 70 7.60 -1.67 13.81
N ILE A 71 6.77 -1.37 14.81
CA ILE A 71 5.96 -2.37 15.52
C ILE A 71 4.97 -3.03 14.55
N ALA A 72 4.23 -2.24 13.79
CA ALA A 72 3.26 -2.73 12.80
C ALA A 72 3.94 -3.61 11.74
N ALA A 73 5.06 -3.15 11.18
CA ALA A 73 5.82 -3.89 10.19
C ALA A 73 6.31 -5.25 10.71
N ARG A 74 6.81 -5.30 11.94
CA ARG A 74 7.21 -6.56 12.59
C ARG A 74 6.03 -7.50 12.83
N LYS A 75 4.89 -6.97 13.29
CA LYS A 75 3.66 -7.76 13.48
C LYS A 75 3.20 -8.38 12.18
N ILE A 76 3.16 -7.61 11.10
CA ILE A 76 2.80 -8.08 9.75
C ILE A 76 3.82 -9.13 9.27
N SER A 77 5.11 -8.86 9.43
CA SER A 77 6.17 -9.79 9.01
C SER A 77 6.12 -11.15 9.74
N ALA A 78 5.62 -11.19 10.97
CA ALA A 78 5.48 -12.42 11.75
C ALA A 78 4.28 -13.29 11.33
N MET A 79 3.38 -12.80 10.47
CA MET A 79 2.23 -13.55 9.96
C MET A 79 2.70 -14.73 9.11
N LYS A 80 2.02 -15.88 9.24
CA LYS A 80 2.49 -17.16 8.68
C LYS A 80 1.80 -17.59 7.39
N GLU A 81 0.90 -16.77 6.89
CA GLU A 81 0.15 -17.03 5.65
C GLU A 81 1.10 -17.23 4.45
N SER A 82 0.71 -18.12 3.54
CA SER A 82 1.51 -18.42 2.34
C SER A 82 1.58 -17.24 1.38
N VAL A 83 0.51 -16.46 1.30
CA VAL A 83 0.43 -15.20 0.56
C VAL A 83 -0.13 -14.14 1.48
N LEU A 84 0.62 -13.06 1.66
CA LEU A 84 0.20 -11.90 2.43
C LEU A 84 0.18 -10.68 1.52
N PHE A 85 -1.01 -10.15 1.29
CA PHE A 85 -1.18 -8.84 0.65
C PHE A 85 -1.12 -7.77 1.71
N VAL A 86 -0.22 -6.82 1.55
CA VAL A 86 -0.06 -5.67 2.45
C VAL A 86 -0.49 -4.42 1.70
N ASP A 87 -1.69 -3.94 2.01
CA ASP A 87 -2.23 -2.70 1.48
C ASP A 87 -1.64 -1.51 2.25
N THR A 88 -0.95 -0.62 1.53
CA THR A 88 -0.32 0.57 2.12
C THR A 88 -0.17 1.71 1.12
N HIS A 89 0.54 2.77 1.52
CA HIS A 89 0.86 3.92 0.68
C HIS A 89 2.38 4.11 0.61
N LEU A 90 2.88 4.65 -0.50
CA LEU A 90 4.29 5.04 -0.63
C LEU A 90 4.58 6.32 0.15
N PHE A 91 3.61 7.22 0.16
CA PHE A 91 3.66 8.47 0.92
C PHE A 91 2.28 8.89 1.40
N ILE A 92 2.26 9.80 2.34
CA ILE A 92 1.05 10.42 2.89
C ILE A 92 1.25 11.93 2.82
N ARG A 93 0.30 12.66 2.23
CA ARG A 93 0.32 14.12 2.20
C ARG A 93 0.05 14.66 3.61
N THR A 94 0.91 15.56 4.06
CA THR A 94 0.79 16.30 5.33
C THR A 94 1.03 17.79 5.07
N PRO A 95 0.72 18.68 6.01
CA PRO A 95 1.02 20.10 5.88
C PRO A 95 2.51 20.40 5.66
N GLU A 96 3.40 19.55 6.17
CA GLU A 96 4.86 19.69 6.03
C GLU A 96 5.41 19.09 4.74
N GLY A 97 4.55 18.47 3.91
CA GLY A 97 4.94 17.82 2.66
C GLY A 97 4.54 16.34 2.61
N PHE A 98 5.32 15.52 1.94
CA PHE A 98 5.04 14.09 1.78
C PHE A 98 5.81 13.25 2.79
N TRP A 99 5.09 12.53 3.63
CA TRP A 99 5.67 11.57 4.57
C TRP A 99 5.81 10.19 3.95
N PRO A 100 6.98 9.54 4.10
CA PRO A 100 7.19 8.21 3.54
C PRO A 100 6.32 7.17 4.27
N GLY A 101 5.52 6.42 3.49
CA GLY A 101 4.72 5.30 3.99
C GLY A 101 5.52 4.00 4.10
N LEU A 102 6.57 3.87 3.27
CA LEU A 102 7.51 2.73 3.26
C LEU A 102 8.96 3.19 3.49
N PRO A 103 9.28 3.80 4.64
CA PRO A 103 10.66 4.15 4.96
C PRO A 103 11.52 2.88 5.17
N LEU A 104 12.83 3.01 5.09
CA LEU A 104 13.79 1.90 5.15
C LEU A 104 13.49 0.90 6.29
N HIS A 105 13.21 1.38 7.50
CA HIS A 105 12.93 0.52 8.66
C HIS A 105 11.64 -0.31 8.52
N VAL A 106 10.66 0.17 7.74
CA VAL A 106 9.43 -0.57 7.41
C VAL A 106 9.73 -1.63 6.36
N VAL A 107 10.39 -1.24 5.27
CA VAL A 107 10.73 -2.14 4.17
C VAL A 107 11.61 -3.30 4.67
N THR A 108 12.63 -3.00 5.45
CA THR A 108 13.52 -4.00 6.06
C THR A 108 12.76 -4.97 6.98
N ALA A 109 11.77 -4.48 7.73
CA ALA A 109 10.99 -5.33 8.63
C ALA A 109 9.94 -6.16 7.86
N LEU A 110 9.29 -5.60 6.85
CA LEU A 110 8.27 -6.29 6.03
C LEU A 110 8.88 -7.39 5.16
N LYS A 111 10.10 -7.17 4.64
CA LYS A 111 10.77 -8.08 3.71
C LYS A 111 9.86 -8.43 2.52
N PRO A 112 9.46 -7.43 1.70
CA PRO A 112 8.58 -7.67 0.56
C PRO A 112 9.23 -8.66 -0.41
N THR A 113 8.43 -9.53 -1.01
CA THR A 113 8.85 -10.37 -2.14
C THR A 113 8.42 -9.76 -3.46
N HIS A 114 7.40 -8.90 -3.44
CA HIS A 114 6.87 -8.18 -4.59
C HIS A 114 6.37 -6.82 -4.15
N LEU A 115 6.62 -5.83 -4.99
CA LEU A 115 6.09 -4.47 -4.85
C LEU A 115 5.18 -4.20 -6.05
N VAL A 116 3.93 -3.82 -5.81
CA VAL A 116 2.96 -3.57 -6.86
C VAL A 116 2.36 -2.18 -6.70
N LEU A 117 2.53 -1.33 -7.70
CA LEU A 117 1.87 -0.04 -7.78
C LEU A 117 0.61 -0.18 -8.64
N ILE A 118 -0.53 0.17 -8.05
CA ILE A 118 -1.77 0.34 -8.81
C ILE A 118 -1.88 1.80 -9.20
N GLU A 119 -2.06 2.04 -10.50
CA GLU A 119 -2.26 3.36 -11.08
C GLU A 119 -3.58 3.44 -11.85
N ALA A 120 -4.04 4.65 -12.11
CA ALA A 120 -5.10 4.94 -13.06
C ALA A 120 -4.82 6.32 -13.70
N ASP A 121 -5.47 6.61 -14.82
CA ASP A 121 -5.35 7.91 -15.48
C ASP A 121 -5.82 9.04 -14.56
N SER A 122 -5.16 10.19 -14.61
CA SER A 122 -5.45 11.36 -13.77
C SER A 122 -6.92 11.76 -13.82
N ALA A 123 -7.51 11.80 -15.00
CA ALA A 123 -8.93 12.10 -15.19
C ALA A 123 -9.86 11.11 -14.45
N ILE A 124 -9.55 9.82 -14.50
CA ILE A 124 -10.31 8.77 -13.80
C ILE A 124 -10.18 8.96 -12.28
N VAL A 125 -8.98 9.21 -11.79
CA VAL A 125 -8.72 9.42 -10.35
C VAL A 125 -9.47 10.64 -9.83
N ILE A 126 -9.41 11.76 -10.56
CA ILE A 126 -10.13 13.00 -10.21
C ILE A 126 -11.63 12.72 -10.15
N SER A 127 -12.19 12.09 -11.20
CA SER A 127 -13.61 11.73 -11.23
C SER A 127 -14.04 10.86 -10.04
N ARG A 128 -13.23 9.85 -9.67
CA ARG A 128 -13.50 8.98 -8.52
C ARG A 128 -13.42 9.74 -7.20
N ARG A 129 -12.41 10.61 -7.02
CA ARG A 129 -12.26 11.44 -5.81
C ARG A 129 -13.41 12.41 -5.64
N THR A 130 -13.91 13.02 -6.72
CA THR A 130 -15.03 13.97 -6.70
C THR A 130 -16.34 13.29 -6.32
N ARG A 131 -16.55 12.03 -6.73
CA ARG A 131 -17.77 11.27 -6.40
C ARG A 131 -17.78 10.70 -4.98
N ASP A 132 -16.61 10.61 -4.31
CA ASP A 132 -16.48 10.02 -2.98
C ASP A 132 -16.35 11.13 -1.91
N PRO A 133 -17.44 11.39 -1.13
CA PRO A 133 -17.42 12.45 -0.12
C PRO A 133 -16.37 12.21 0.99
N THR A 134 -15.88 10.99 1.14
CA THR A 134 -14.81 10.68 2.10
C THR A 134 -13.43 11.11 1.60
N ARG A 135 -13.30 11.48 0.32
CA ARG A 135 -12.07 11.88 -0.36
C ARG A 135 -11.89 13.39 -0.52
N TYR A 136 -12.76 14.19 0.10
CA TYR A 136 -12.66 15.66 -0.01
C TYR A 136 -11.25 16.21 0.22
N ARG A 137 -10.53 15.64 1.18
CA ARG A 137 -9.14 16.02 1.50
C ARG A 137 -8.10 15.60 0.45
N ASP A 138 -8.46 14.67 -0.44
CA ASP A 138 -7.58 14.15 -1.48
C ASP A 138 -7.82 14.88 -2.83
N LEU A 139 -8.70 15.89 -2.84
CA LEU A 139 -8.96 16.71 -4.02
C LEU A 139 -7.75 17.59 -4.31
N VAL A 140 -7.22 17.44 -5.50
CA VAL A 140 -6.09 18.20 -6.04
C VAL A 140 -6.39 18.50 -7.51
N ASN A 141 -5.69 19.47 -8.09
CA ASN A 141 -5.76 19.68 -9.52
C ASN A 141 -5.01 18.56 -10.30
N GLU A 142 -5.16 18.55 -11.62
CA GLU A 142 -4.59 17.48 -12.46
C GLU A 142 -3.06 17.48 -12.42
N GLU A 143 -2.43 18.64 -12.46
CA GLU A 143 -0.97 18.79 -12.41
C GLU A 143 -0.38 18.26 -11.09
N GLU A 144 -1.03 18.58 -9.97
CA GLU A 144 -0.64 18.04 -8.66
C GLU A 144 -0.79 16.52 -8.60
N LEU A 145 -1.88 15.98 -9.19
CA LEU A 145 -2.10 14.55 -9.23
C LEU A 145 -1.06 13.83 -10.10
N GLU A 146 -0.71 14.38 -11.24
CA GLU A 146 0.35 13.84 -12.11
C GLU A 146 1.70 13.83 -11.39
N SER A 147 1.99 14.90 -10.65
CA SER A 147 3.17 14.99 -9.79
C SER A 147 3.16 13.90 -8.69
N GLU A 148 2.00 13.62 -8.08
CA GLU A 148 1.85 12.52 -7.10
C GLU A 148 2.07 11.15 -7.76
N LEU A 149 1.55 10.91 -8.96
CA LEU A 149 1.75 9.66 -9.70
C LEU A 149 3.23 9.45 -10.06
N LEU A 150 3.91 10.50 -10.52
CA LEU A 150 5.34 10.45 -10.81
C LEU A 150 6.18 10.19 -9.54
N LEU A 151 5.84 10.86 -8.44
CA LEU A 151 6.47 10.62 -7.14
C LEU A 151 6.26 9.16 -6.68
N ALA A 152 5.07 8.60 -6.87
CA ALA A 152 4.77 7.22 -6.53
C ALA A 152 5.66 6.24 -7.31
N ARG A 153 5.84 6.44 -8.61
CA ARG A 153 6.75 5.62 -9.45
C ARG A 153 8.20 5.71 -8.96
N SER A 154 8.67 6.91 -8.66
CA SER A 154 10.03 7.16 -8.17
C SER A 154 10.29 6.48 -6.83
N LEU A 155 9.33 6.58 -5.90
CA LEU A 155 9.41 5.93 -4.58
C LEU A 155 9.28 4.40 -4.69
N LEU A 156 8.47 3.88 -5.62
CA LEU A 156 8.41 2.43 -5.88
C LEU A 156 9.77 1.90 -6.34
N ALA A 157 10.40 2.56 -7.33
CA ALA A 157 11.71 2.19 -7.85
C ALA A 157 12.78 2.22 -6.76
N THR A 158 12.78 3.27 -5.93
CA THR A 158 13.67 3.38 -4.76
C THR A 158 13.42 2.24 -3.77
N THR A 159 12.16 1.94 -3.45
CA THR A 159 11.79 0.86 -2.52
C THR A 159 12.22 -0.50 -3.07
N SER A 160 12.06 -0.73 -4.37
CA SER A 160 12.53 -1.94 -5.07
C SER A 160 14.06 -2.08 -4.93
N SER A 161 14.81 -1.02 -5.23
CA SER A 161 16.27 -1.03 -5.16
C SER A 161 16.82 -1.34 -3.76
N ILE A 162 16.19 -0.79 -2.71
CA ILE A 162 16.66 -1.01 -1.33
C ILE A 162 16.18 -2.33 -0.71
N SER A 163 15.06 -2.90 -1.21
CA SER A 163 14.52 -4.17 -0.71
C SER A 163 15.01 -5.39 -1.47
N GLY A 164 15.46 -5.19 -2.73
CA GLY A 164 15.74 -6.27 -3.66
C GLY A 164 14.47 -6.96 -4.21
N ALA A 165 13.28 -6.47 -3.88
CA ALA A 165 12.03 -7.05 -4.37
C ALA A 165 11.72 -6.54 -5.79
N PRO A 166 11.31 -7.42 -6.73
CA PRO A 166 10.82 -6.98 -8.02
C PRO A 166 9.60 -6.08 -7.88
N MET A 167 9.49 -5.11 -8.79
CA MET A 167 8.36 -4.18 -8.82
C MET A 167 7.54 -4.34 -10.10
N SER A 168 6.23 -4.11 -10.00
CA SER A 168 5.30 -4.06 -11.12
C SER A 168 4.38 -2.86 -11.01
N ILE A 169 4.03 -2.28 -12.15
CA ILE A 169 3.05 -1.19 -12.25
C ILE A 169 1.85 -1.73 -13.02
N LEU A 170 0.68 -1.72 -12.39
CA LEU A 170 -0.57 -2.20 -12.97
C LEU A 170 -1.55 -1.05 -13.13
N LYS A 171 -1.98 -0.78 -14.35
CA LYS A 171 -2.99 0.23 -14.65
C LYS A 171 -4.38 -0.35 -14.40
N ASN A 172 -5.15 0.32 -13.55
CA ASN A 172 -6.54 -0.01 -13.25
C ASN A 172 -7.48 0.91 -14.04
N GLU A 173 -7.81 0.49 -15.23
CA GLU A 173 -8.71 1.20 -16.13
C GLU A 173 -10.16 1.15 -15.62
N GLU A 174 -10.98 2.11 -16.07
CA GLU A 174 -12.39 2.15 -15.69
C GLU A 174 -13.13 0.92 -16.25
N GLY A 175 -13.87 0.25 -15.37
CA GLY A 175 -14.62 -0.97 -15.74
C GLY A 175 -13.78 -2.24 -15.96
N ARG A 176 -12.45 -2.22 -15.73
CA ARG A 176 -11.54 -3.34 -15.98
C ARG A 176 -10.80 -3.83 -14.75
N VAL A 177 -11.46 -3.82 -13.62
CA VAL A 177 -10.86 -4.28 -12.35
C VAL A 177 -10.40 -5.73 -12.43
N GLU A 178 -11.20 -6.59 -13.09
CA GLU A 178 -10.94 -8.02 -13.25
C GLU A 178 -9.62 -8.27 -13.99
N GLU A 179 -9.33 -7.53 -15.06
CA GLU A 179 -8.07 -7.63 -15.79
C GLU A 179 -6.87 -7.26 -14.93
N THR A 180 -7.02 -6.23 -14.08
CA THR A 180 -5.97 -5.84 -13.14
C THR A 180 -5.73 -6.90 -12.08
N VAL A 181 -6.80 -7.54 -11.59
CA VAL A 181 -6.74 -8.66 -10.65
C VAL A 181 -6.06 -9.89 -11.27
N GLU A 182 -6.41 -10.22 -12.50
CA GLU A 182 -5.79 -11.33 -13.24
C GLU A 182 -4.28 -11.10 -13.45
N ARG A 183 -3.88 -9.89 -13.82
CA ARG A 183 -2.46 -9.53 -13.95
C ARG A 183 -1.74 -9.63 -12.61
N LEU A 184 -2.33 -9.12 -11.53
CA LEU A 184 -1.74 -9.21 -10.19
C LEU A 184 -1.57 -10.67 -9.75
N THR A 185 -2.59 -11.47 -9.91
CA THR A 185 -2.54 -12.90 -9.53
C THR A 185 -1.62 -13.70 -10.45
N GLY A 186 -1.51 -13.35 -11.73
CA GLY A 186 -0.57 -13.93 -12.70
C GLY A 186 0.89 -13.77 -12.27
N LEU A 187 1.30 -12.55 -11.88
CA LEU A 187 2.64 -12.29 -11.35
C LEU A 187 3.00 -13.19 -10.17
N LEU A 188 2.03 -13.50 -9.31
CA LEU A 188 2.26 -14.34 -8.13
C LEU A 188 2.30 -15.84 -8.43
N LYS A 189 1.65 -16.28 -9.50
CA LYS A 189 1.75 -17.68 -9.97
C LYS A 189 3.15 -17.96 -10.52
N GLU A 190 3.68 -17.06 -11.35
CA GLU A 190 5.04 -17.14 -11.88
C GLU A 190 6.11 -17.17 -10.79
N ALA A 191 5.93 -16.40 -9.73
CA ALA A 191 6.85 -16.35 -8.58
C ALA A 191 6.85 -17.64 -7.75
N ARG A 192 5.89 -18.55 -7.93
CA ARG A 192 5.77 -19.83 -7.21
C ARG A 192 6.22 -21.03 -8.04
N SER A 193 6.31 -20.86 -9.36
CA SER A 193 6.82 -21.89 -10.28
C SER A 193 8.33 -22.00 -10.18
#